data_d1a9315167d3a61941a02bef32bebce4
#
_entry.id   d1a9315167d3a61941a02bef32bebce4
#
_cell.length_a   1.000
_cell.length_b   1.000
_cell.length_c   1.000
_cell.angle_alpha   90.00
_cell.angle_beta   90.00
_cell.angle_gamma   90.00
#
_symmetry.space_group_name_H-M   'P 1'
#
loop_
_entity.id
_entity.type
_entity.pdbx_description
1 polymer ?
#
loop_
_entity_poly.entity_id
_entity_poly.type
_entity_poly.pdbx_seq_one_letter_code
_entity_poly.pdbx_strand_id
1 'polypeptide(L)'
;VAPSRLQAYHDYTRRHGVNPVLYILARIFMTPFFLVYFRYARTGRPHARLKGGLIVSSNHRSFLDPFAIGGALPWRRPMNYVAKVELFERRWQGWTLSRLGAFPIRRGESDEDSVETARQVVERGGAVCIFPEGTRIRSGALAEPKRGVGRLALQTGAPVIPAAVLGTEDVRRGWRIRPRKVKVRLGKAMTFPRAADPSRGLAANVTARIWPNVELQWEDLGGLPPMRRAAVIGAGSWGTALAVLLARGGLEVQLATRTGAQAGEIDETRENARYLEGVRLPGSVRVRQASEVELAGLDLVCLAIPSGSLPQAVGAIADRVGDRSAVLLLTKGLIAPQGQLPAEYVGARVRARAIACLGGPAHAREAVSGSAALVLGSADSDLRSQLGGVFDRAGLFCERSHDVAGVEMAGAAKNAAALAAAAAESHGLNAAGIAAAQVWCECIEHAIGRGADLATFSGLAGVGDLTATVMAPEGRNRRAGELLGRGTPASEIPGLIGQASEGLDAVPLLAAAISAEGGSAEALTGLAALIRGEIDAEAWVAGLRRVERSRKAA
;
A
#
# COMPACT_ATOMS: atom_id res chain seq x y z
N VAL A 1 -34.84 3.02 -6.91
CA VAL A 1 -35.96 3.55 -6.07
C VAL A 1 -36.69 4.62 -6.87
N ALA A 2 -38.06 4.58 -6.88
CA ALA A 2 -38.84 5.60 -7.60
C ALA A 2 -38.55 7.02 -7.05
N PRO A 3 -38.40 8.04 -7.92
CA PRO A 3 -38.06 9.41 -7.50
C PRO A 3 -39.01 9.95 -6.42
N SER A 4 -40.30 9.70 -6.54
CA SER A 4 -41.32 10.10 -5.55
C SER A 4 -41.10 9.52 -4.15
N ARG A 5 -40.55 8.33 -4.07
CA ARG A 5 -40.24 7.69 -2.77
C ARG A 5 -39.01 8.28 -2.11
N LEU A 6 -37.95 8.58 -2.89
CA LEU A 6 -36.78 9.25 -2.37
C LEU A 6 -37.13 10.62 -1.81
N GLN A 7 -37.96 11.37 -2.56
CA GLN A 7 -38.45 12.67 -2.12
C GLN A 7 -39.19 12.56 -0.80
N ALA A 8 -40.04 11.54 -0.62
CA ALA A 8 -40.77 11.33 0.64
C ALA A 8 -39.82 11.11 1.85
N TYR A 9 -38.67 10.44 1.66
CA TYR A 9 -37.66 10.29 2.72
C TYR A 9 -36.95 11.61 3.03
N HIS A 10 -36.64 12.41 2.01
CA HIS A 10 -36.08 13.76 2.21
C HIS A 10 -37.09 14.64 2.97
N ASP A 11 -38.34 14.68 2.52
CA ASP A 11 -39.39 15.47 3.11
C ASP A 11 -39.69 15.07 4.58
N TYR A 12 -39.66 13.76 4.86
CA TYR A 12 -39.75 13.29 6.24
C TYR A 12 -38.62 13.84 7.09
N THR A 13 -37.38 13.71 6.63
CA THR A 13 -36.19 14.19 7.36
C THR A 13 -36.20 15.71 7.52
N ARG A 14 -36.62 16.43 6.48
CA ARG A 14 -36.78 17.89 6.51
C ARG A 14 -37.82 18.34 7.52
N ARG A 15 -38.92 17.63 7.65
CA ARG A 15 -40.04 18.00 8.56
C ARG A 15 -39.84 17.53 9.99
N HIS A 16 -39.39 16.31 10.19
CA HIS A 16 -39.38 15.63 11.48
C HIS A 16 -37.97 15.34 12.04
N GLY A 17 -36.96 15.27 11.18
CA GLY A 17 -35.63 14.81 11.58
C GLY A 17 -35.64 13.35 12.05
N VAL A 18 -34.99 13.08 13.17
CA VAL A 18 -34.95 11.76 13.79
C VAL A 18 -36.18 11.51 14.65
N ASN A 19 -36.79 10.34 14.51
CA ASN A 19 -37.91 9.95 15.40
C ASN A 19 -37.39 9.74 16.84
N PRO A 20 -37.86 10.50 17.84
CA PRO A 20 -37.28 10.47 19.19
C PRO A 20 -37.47 9.12 19.88
N VAL A 21 -38.63 8.47 19.70
CA VAL A 21 -38.91 7.18 20.34
C VAL A 21 -37.99 6.08 19.80
N LEU A 22 -37.94 5.93 18.47
CA LEU A 22 -37.07 4.92 17.84
C LEU A 22 -35.59 5.19 18.13
N TYR A 23 -35.19 6.45 18.18
CA TYR A 23 -33.83 6.82 18.53
C TYR A 23 -33.47 6.44 19.97
N ILE A 24 -34.33 6.74 20.93
CA ILE A 24 -34.12 6.38 22.33
C ILE A 24 -34.07 4.87 22.50
N LEU A 25 -34.99 4.13 21.88
CA LEU A 25 -34.98 2.67 21.89
C LEU A 25 -33.69 2.12 21.30
N ALA A 26 -33.28 2.60 20.10
CA ALA A 26 -32.01 2.20 19.48
C ALA A 26 -30.83 2.49 20.41
N ARG A 27 -30.80 3.65 21.07
CA ARG A 27 -29.72 4.02 22.02
C ARG A 27 -29.70 3.13 23.27
N ILE A 28 -30.86 2.76 23.80
CA ILE A 28 -30.96 1.87 24.98
C ILE A 28 -30.33 0.50 24.66
N PHE A 29 -30.56 -0.06 23.48
CA PHE A 29 -30.02 -1.36 23.08
C PHE A 29 -28.59 -1.27 22.55
N MET A 30 -28.32 -0.33 21.65
CA MET A 30 -27.01 -0.23 20.99
C MET A 30 -25.91 0.26 21.93
N THR A 31 -26.20 1.18 22.85
CA THR A 31 -25.15 1.74 23.70
C THR A 31 -24.53 0.70 24.64
N PRO A 32 -25.29 -0.10 25.41
CA PRO A 32 -24.72 -1.18 26.22
C PRO A 32 -23.99 -2.23 25.38
N PHE A 33 -24.59 -2.61 24.23
CA PHE A 33 -23.94 -3.54 23.31
C PHE A 33 -22.58 -3.02 22.84
N PHE A 34 -22.47 -1.76 22.43
CA PHE A 34 -21.19 -1.17 22.04
C PHE A 34 -20.20 -1.12 23.21
N LEU A 35 -20.66 -0.73 24.41
CA LEU A 35 -19.80 -0.61 25.58
C LEU A 35 -19.19 -1.95 26.00
N VAL A 36 -20.00 -3.01 26.02
CA VAL A 36 -19.58 -4.34 26.46
C VAL A 36 -18.89 -5.11 25.33
N TYR A 37 -19.59 -5.31 24.21
CA TYR A 37 -19.12 -6.17 23.13
C TYR A 37 -17.93 -5.57 22.36
N PHE A 38 -17.99 -4.26 22.04
CA PHE A 38 -16.91 -3.57 21.32
C PHE A 38 -15.97 -2.81 22.25
N ARG A 39 -16.09 -2.92 23.56
CA ARG A 39 -15.25 -2.16 24.52
C ARG A 39 -15.14 -0.69 24.10
N TYR A 40 -16.28 -0.08 23.80
CA TYR A 40 -16.41 1.20 23.14
C TYR A 40 -15.90 2.36 23.98
N ALA A 41 -14.86 3.04 23.52
CA ALA A 41 -14.26 4.22 24.15
C ALA A 41 -14.70 5.51 23.44
N ARG A 42 -15.09 6.53 24.23
CA ARG A 42 -15.56 7.83 23.74
C ARG A 42 -14.86 8.95 24.44
N THR A 43 -14.20 9.82 23.69
CA THR A 43 -13.49 11.00 24.21
C THR A 43 -13.99 12.28 23.55
N GLY A 44 -13.77 13.45 24.19
CA GLY A 44 -14.17 14.75 23.64
C GLY A 44 -15.68 15.04 23.68
N ARG A 45 -16.50 14.25 24.37
CA ARG A 45 -17.95 14.44 24.46
C ARG A 45 -18.44 15.82 24.91
N PRO A 46 -17.73 16.55 25.79
CA PRO A 46 -18.10 17.92 26.13
C PRO A 46 -18.16 18.88 24.95
N HIS A 47 -17.34 18.67 23.92
CA HIS A 47 -17.32 19.50 22.71
C HIS A 47 -18.62 19.48 21.91
N ALA A 48 -19.43 18.42 22.06
CA ALA A 48 -20.73 18.29 21.40
C ALA A 48 -21.91 18.85 22.21
N ARG A 49 -21.68 19.45 23.38
CA ARG A 49 -22.71 20.09 24.21
C ARG A 49 -23.02 21.51 23.75
N LEU A 50 -23.18 21.69 22.44
CA LEU A 50 -23.51 22.99 21.83
C LEU A 50 -25.01 23.12 21.61
N LYS A 51 -25.56 24.32 21.68
CA LYS A 51 -26.95 24.63 21.31
C LYS A 51 -27.04 24.91 19.81
N GLY A 52 -28.21 24.70 19.22
CA GLY A 52 -28.45 24.98 17.79
C GLY A 52 -27.93 23.91 16.84
N GLY A 53 -27.79 24.22 15.57
CA GLY A 53 -27.31 23.31 14.54
C GLY A 53 -25.89 22.83 14.76
N LEU A 54 -25.59 21.63 14.31
CA LEU A 54 -24.26 21.04 14.45
C LEU A 54 -23.89 20.18 13.24
N ILE A 55 -22.68 20.33 12.77
CA ILE A 55 -22.10 19.46 11.75
C ILE A 55 -21.01 18.61 12.41
N VAL A 56 -21.02 17.31 12.17
CA VAL A 56 -19.94 16.39 12.57
C VAL A 56 -19.23 15.93 11.31
N SER A 57 -17.98 16.25 11.16
CA SER A 57 -17.12 15.80 10.06
C SER A 57 -16.25 14.65 10.54
N SER A 58 -16.38 13.46 9.94
CA SER A 58 -15.66 12.28 10.39
C SER A 58 -15.12 11.44 9.23
N ASN A 59 -14.10 10.65 9.49
CA ASN A 59 -13.65 9.58 8.61
C ASN A 59 -14.69 8.46 8.51
N HIS A 60 -14.61 7.64 7.44
CA HIS A 60 -15.57 6.56 7.17
C HIS A 60 -14.89 5.22 6.89
N ARG A 61 -14.96 4.29 7.86
CA ARG A 61 -14.34 2.96 7.81
C ARG A 61 -15.36 1.84 7.61
N SER A 62 -16.53 1.97 8.23
CA SER A 62 -17.48 0.88 8.35
C SER A 62 -18.93 1.36 8.30
N PHE A 63 -19.86 0.44 8.05
CA PHE A 63 -21.30 0.71 8.20
C PHE A 63 -21.70 1.02 9.66
N LEU A 64 -20.85 0.70 10.64
CA LEU A 64 -21.09 0.97 12.06
C LEU A 64 -20.71 2.40 12.48
N ASP A 65 -19.99 3.15 11.65
CA ASP A 65 -19.50 4.48 12.02
C ASP A 65 -20.61 5.46 12.42
N PRO A 66 -21.74 5.55 11.70
CA PRO A 66 -22.84 6.45 12.11
C PRO A 66 -23.36 6.13 13.51
N PHE A 67 -23.45 4.85 13.86
CA PHE A 67 -23.90 4.41 15.18
C PHE A 67 -22.85 4.68 16.26
N ALA A 68 -21.58 4.45 15.97
CA ALA A 68 -20.49 4.75 16.87
C ALA A 68 -20.42 6.26 17.15
N ILE A 69 -20.39 7.10 16.11
CA ILE A 69 -20.32 8.56 16.25
C ILE A 69 -21.57 9.10 16.94
N GLY A 70 -22.76 8.66 16.52
CA GLY A 70 -24.02 9.02 17.16
C GLY A 70 -24.04 8.62 18.64
N GLY A 71 -23.46 7.46 19.00
CA GLY A 71 -23.26 6.99 20.37
C GLY A 71 -22.34 7.87 21.21
N ALA A 72 -21.43 8.63 20.60
CA ALA A 72 -20.56 9.57 21.29
C ALA A 72 -21.23 10.92 21.60
N LEU A 73 -22.28 11.30 20.86
CA LEU A 73 -23.02 12.52 21.11
C LEU A 73 -23.87 12.43 22.40
N PRO A 74 -24.27 13.57 23.00
CA PRO A 74 -25.22 13.59 24.11
C PRO A 74 -26.55 12.88 23.78
N TRP A 75 -27.19 12.25 24.75
CA TRP A 75 -28.43 11.50 24.56
C TRP A 75 -29.57 12.32 23.92
N ARG A 76 -29.67 13.57 24.27
CA ARG A 76 -30.69 14.51 23.77
C ARG A 76 -30.32 15.13 22.42
N ARG A 77 -29.24 14.65 21.75
CA ARG A 77 -28.78 15.18 20.47
C ARG A 77 -28.76 14.08 19.42
N PRO A 78 -29.92 13.77 18.82
CA PRO A 78 -30.00 12.80 17.75
C PRO A 78 -29.22 13.31 16.53
N MET A 79 -28.59 12.38 15.78
CA MET A 79 -27.75 12.69 14.64
C MET A 79 -28.40 12.17 13.36
N ASN A 80 -28.52 13.05 12.37
CA ASN A 80 -28.84 12.67 11.01
C ASN A 80 -27.56 12.34 10.22
N TYR A 81 -27.69 11.49 9.22
CA TYR A 81 -26.55 11.11 8.38
C TYR A 81 -26.96 10.72 6.98
N VAL A 82 -26.03 10.91 6.04
CA VAL A 82 -26.21 10.61 4.62
C VAL A 82 -26.02 9.13 4.39
N ALA A 83 -26.91 8.47 3.68
CA ALA A 83 -26.80 7.05 3.36
C ALA A 83 -27.06 6.80 1.86
N LYS A 84 -26.41 5.77 1.29
CA LYS A 84 -26.56 5.41 -0.12
C LYS A 84 -28.02 5.11 -0.47
N VAL A 85 -28.45 5.56 -1.67
CA VAL A 85 -29.81 5.34 -2.18
C VAL A 85 -30.23 3.87 -2.22
N GLU A 86 -29.31 2.96 -2.47
CA GLU A 86 -29.54 1.52 -2.53
C GLU A 86 -30.04 0.95 -1.19
N LEU A 87 -29.70 1.58 -0.07
CA LEU A 87 -30.17 1.17 1.26
C LEU A 87 -31.66 1.48 1.48
N PHE A 88 -32.28 2.26 0.59
CA PHE A 88 -33.69 2.63 0.62
C PHE A 88 -34.56 1.84 -0.38
N GLU A 89 -34.00 0.87 -1.08
CA GLU A 89 -34.74 0.04 -2.04
C GLU A 89 -35.86 -0.77 -1.39
N ARG A 90 -35.56 -1.43 -0.28
CA ARG A 90 -36.54 -2.16 0.51
C ARG A 90 -37.35 -1.18 1.37
N ARG A 91 -38.67 -1.17 1.21
CA ARG A 91 -39.59 -0.22 1.91
C ARG A 91 -39.39 -0.20 3.43
N TRP A 92 -39.31 -1.36 4.06
CA TRP A 92 -39.16 -1.45 5.52
C TRP A 92 -37.79 -0.90 5.98
N GLN A 93 -36.73 -1.20 5.22
CA GLN A 93 -35.37 -0.74 5.52
C GLN A 93 -35.26 0.78 5.37
N GLY A 94 -35.73 1.33 4.24
CA GLY A 94 -35.77 2.78 4.02
C GLY A 94 -36.63 3.51 5.06
N TRP A 95 -37.75 2.94 5.43
CA TRP A 95 -38.61 3.48 6.50
C TRP A 95 -37.87 3.54 7.84
N THR A 96 -37.24 2.44 8.25
CA THR A 96 -36.49 2.38 9.52
C THR A 96 -35.30 3.33 9.51
N LEU A 97 -34.49 3.31 8.44
CA LEU A 97 -33.33 4.17 8.32
C LEU A 97 -33.69 5.66 8.36
N SER A 98 -34.76 6.08 7.67
CA SER A 98 -35.18 7.49 7.68
C SER A 98 -35.63 7.95 9.07
N ARG A 99 -36.30 7.09 9.86
CA ARG A 99 -36.71 7.43 11.25
C ARG A 99 -35.54 7.47 12.21
N LEU A 100 -34.48 6.72 11.92
CA LEU A 100 -33.20 6.76 12.66
C LEU A 100 -32.25 7.87 12.19
N GLY A 101 -32.72 8.74 11.28
CA GLY A 101 -31.98 9.93 10.85
C GLY A 101 -31.19 9.79 9.56
N ALA A 102 -31.27 8.66 8.86
CA ALA A 102 -30.65 8.52 7.55
C ALA A 102 -31.51 9.19 6.46
N PHE A 103 -30.87 9.88 5.53
CA PHE A 103 -31.49 10.36 4.30
C PHE A 103 -30.64 9.98 3.07
N PRO A 104 -31.29 9.72 1.91
CA PRO A 104 -30.63 9.15 0.76
C PRO A 104 -29.66 10.13 0.07
N ILE A 105 -28.60 9.59 -0.57
CA ILE A 105 -27.73 10.33 -1.48
C ILE A 105 -27.40 9.49 -2.71
N ARG A 106 -27.43 10.10 -3.88
CA ARG A 106 -26.88 9.57 -5.13
C ARG A 106 -25.41 9.91 -5.21
N ARG A 107 -24.55 8.91 -5.06
CA ARG A 107 -23.10 9.12 -5.12
C ARG A 107 -22.63 9.32 -6.55
N GLY A 108 -21.69 10.25 -6.76
CA GLY A 108 -21.16 10.57 -8.10
C GLY A 108 -21.88 11.69 -8.84
N GLU A 109 -23.08 12.06 -8.38
CA GLU A 109 -23.87 13.17 -8.91
C GLU A 109 -23.86 14.37 -7.94
N SER A 110 -24.17 15.56 -8.44
CA SER A 110 -24.44 16.74 -7.61
C SER A 110 -25.85 16.61 -7.03
N ASP A 111 -25.98 15.89 -5.89
CA ASP A 111 -27.27 15.64 -5.27
C ASP A 111 -27.69 16.84 -4.39
N GLU A 112 -28.32 17.83 -5.02
CA GLU A 112 -28.77 19.06 -4.35
C GLU A 112 -29.86 18.77 -3.31
N ASP A 113 -30.70 17.73 -3.48
CA ASP A 113 -31.71 17.34 -2.50
C ASP A 113 -31.10 16.89 -1.19
N SER A 114 -30.01 16.14 -1.23
CA SER A 114 -29.27 15.71 -0.05
C SER A 114 -28.62 16.89 0.67
N VAL A 115 -28.01 17.82 -0.09
CA VAL A 115 -27.41 19.04 0.48
C VAL A 115 -28.45 19.92 1.12
N GLU A 116 -29.58 20.14 0.46
CA GLU A 116 -30.69 20.94 0.97
C GLU A 116 -31.32 20.30 2.24
N THR A 117 -31.44 18.97 2.26
CA THR A 117 -31.92 18.25 3.44
C THR A 117 -30.98 18.43 4.63
N ALA A 118 -29.67 18.29 4.40
CA ALA A 118 -28.65 18.51 5.43
C ALA A 118 -28.72 19.96 5.97
N ARG A 119 -28.83 20.94 5.07
CA ARG A 119 -28.94 22.37 5.42
C ARG A 119 -30.14 22.64 6.31
N GLN A 120 -31.34 22.18 5.91
CA GLN A 120 -32.58 22.38 6.69
C GLN A 120 -32.56 21.71 8.05
N VAL A 121 -31.95 20.49 8.15
CA VAL A 121 -31.76 19.82 9.44
C VAL A 121 -30.89 20.65 10.37
N VAL A 122 -29.77 21.19 9.87
CA VAL A 122 -28.86 22.02 10.67
C VAL A 122 -29.50 23.35 11.07
N GLU A 123 -30.18 24.02 10.16
CA GLU A 123 -30.87 25.31 10.44
C GLU A 123 -31.98 25.18 11.49
N ARG A 124 -32.62 24.03 11.59
CA ARG A 124 -33.58 23.74 12.66
C ARG A 124 -32.93 23.31 13.99
N GLY A 125 -31.62 23.41 14.10
CA GLY A 125 -30.91 23.06 15.32
C GLY A 125 -30.54 21.58 15.44
N GLY A 126 -30.73 20.77 14.38
CA GLY A 126 -30.36 19.36 14.33
C GLY A 126 -28.85 19.14 14.16
N ALA A 127 -28.40 17.91 14.33
CA ALA A 127 -27.04 17.49 14.07
C ALA A 127 -26.98 16.64 12.79
N VAL A 128 -25.98 16.91 11.92
CA VAL A 128 -25.72 16.13 10.71
C VAL A 128 -24.29 15.63 10.72
N CYS A 129 -24.10 14.32 10.48
CA CYS A 129 -22.80 13.73 10.25
C CYS A 129 -22.51 13.62 8.75
N ILE A 130 -21.35 14.12 8.36
CA ILE A 130 -20.82 14.02 6.98
C ILE A 130 -19.53 13.26 7.02
N PHE A 131 -19.37 12.35 6.06
CA PHE A 131 -18.13 11.64 5.78
C PHE A 131 -17.51 12.23 4.51
N PRO A 132 -16.56 13.18 4.61
CA PRO A 132 -16.03 13.90 3.44
C PRO A 132 -15.33 12.99 2.43
N GLU A 133 -14.80 11.84 2.84
CA GLU A 133 -14.22 10.84 1.94
C GLU A 133 -15.21 10.34 0.86
N GLY A 134 -16.53 10.43 1.14
CA GLY A 134 -17.58 10.01 0.22
C GLY A 134 -17.71 8.51 0.01
N THR A 135 -16.77 7.71 0.50
CA THR A 135 -16.79 6.25 0.48
C THR A 135 -16.15 5.68 1.75
N ARG A 136 -16.26 4.36 1.97
CA ARG A 136 -15.60 3.69 3.09
C ARG A 136 -14.18 3.32 2.74
N ILE A 137 -13.23 3.86 3.47
CA ILE A 137 -11.81 3.51 3.36
C ILE A 137 -11.50 2.53 4.48
N ARG A 138 -11.42 1.24 4.17
CA ARG A 138 -11.33 0.17 5.19
C ARG A 138 -9.93 -0.03 5.76
N SER A 139 -8.89 0.39 5.06
CA SER A 139 -7.49 0.22 5.47
C SER A 139 -6.65 1.41 5.02
N GLY A 140 -5.49 1.58 5.63
CA GLY A 140 -4.55 2.66 5.32
C GLY A 140 -4.95 4.01 5.91
N ALA A 141 -4.35 5.07 5.40
CA ALA A 141 -4.64 6.45 5.78
C ALA A 141 -6.06 6.88 5.38
N LEU A 142 -6.48 8.02 5.88
CA LEU A 142 -7.72 8.66 5.45
C LEU A 142 -7.58 9.16 4.01
N ALA A 143 -8.68 9.11 3.24
CA ALA A 143 -8.69 9.63 1.88
C ALA A 143 -8.87 11.14 1.85
N GLU A 144 -8.54 11.74 0.70
CA GLU A 144 -8.76 13.17 0.49
C GLU A 144 -10.25 13.55 0.60
N PRO A 145 -10.56 14.63 1.31
CA PRO A 145 -11.93 15.03 1.57
C PRO A 145 -12.56 15.75 0.38
N LYS A 146 -13.84 15.46 0.12
CA LYS A 146 -14.67 16.20 -0.82
C LYS A 146 -15.22 17.47 -0.16
N ARG A 147 -15.45 18.54 -0.94
CA ARG A 147 -15.86 19.87 -0.50
C ARG A 147 -17.24 19.97 0.20
N GLY A 148 -18.02 18.90 0.28
CA GLY A 148 -19.41 18.93 0.79
C GLY A 148 -19.56 19.47 2.22
N VAL A 149 -18.64 19.12 3.12
CA VAL A 149 -18.67 19.60 4.51
C VAL A 149 -18.39 21.11 4.58
N GLY A 150 -17.45 21.61 3.80
CA GLY A 150 -17.16 23.05 3.74
C GLY A 150 -18.32 23.87 3.16
N ARG A 151 -19.01 23.33 2.13
CA ARG A 151 -20.22 23.95 1.57
C ARG A 151 -21.31 24.09 2.64
N LEU A 152 -21.61 22.98 3.35
CA LEU A 152 -22.64 22.99 4.39
C LEU A 152 -22.27 23.93 5.55
N ALA A 153 -21.01 23.93 5.98
CA ALA A 153 -20.53 24.81 7.04
C ALA A 153 -20.73 26.29 6.70
N LEU A 154 -20.39 26.67 5.47
CA LEU A 154 -20.57 28.05 4.98
C LEU A 154 -22.06 28.42 4.83
N GLN A 155 -22.88 27.55 4.26
CA GLN A 155 -24.30 27.84 4.03
C GLN A 155 -25.06 28.04 5.34
N THR A 156 -24.71 27.29 6.38
CA THR A 156 -25.43 27.32 7.66
C THR A 156 -24.79 28.20 8.73
N GLY A 157 -23.47 28.44 8.64
CA GLY A 157 -22.70 29.06 9.72
C GLY A 157 -22.63 28.22 11.00
N ALA A 158 -23.09 26.98 10.96
CA ALA A 158 -23.14 26.09 12.12
C ALA A 158 -21.74 25.60 12.51
N PRO A 159 -21.48 25.35 13.81
CA PRO A 159 -20.20 24.80 14.25
C PRO A 159 -19.98 23.39 13.67
N VAL A 160 -18.74 23.13 13.26
CA VAL A 160 -18.28 21.84 12.77
C VAL A 160 -17.41 21.18 13.82
N ILE A 161 -17.77 19.98 14.26
CA ILE A 161 -16.93 19.14 15.13
C ILE A 161 -16.17 18.15 14.26
N PRO A 162 -14.82 18.24 14.20
CA PRO A 162 -14.01 17.19 13.63
C PRO A 162 -14.06 15.96 14.54
N ALA A 163 -14.33 14.82 13.98
CA ALA A 163 -14.46 13.56 14.71
C ALA A 163 -13.64 12.46 14.03
N ALA A 164 -13.23 11.47 14.79
CA ALA A 164 -12.65 10.27 14.23
C ALA A 164 -13.23 9.00 14.88
N VAL A 165 -13.29 7.94 14.09
CA VAL A 165 -13.68 6.59 14.51
C VAL A 165 -12.63 5.59 14.08
N LEU A 166 -12.22 4.70 15.00
CA LEU A 166 -11.21 3.65 14.78
C LEU A 166 -11.70 2.31 15.32
N GLY A 167 -11.40 1.22 14.60
CA GLY A 167 -11.67 -0.16 15.00
C GLY A 167 -13.01 -0.70 14.51
N THR A 168 -13.86 0.11 13.86
CA THR A 168 -15.12 -0.33 13.24
C THR A 168 -14.89 -1.16 11.97
N GLU A 169 -13.78 -0.94 11.27
CA GLU A 169 -13.31 -1.68 10.10
C GLU A 169 -13.04 -3.15 10.40
N ASP A 170 -12.55 -3.46 11.61
CA ASP A 170 -12.13 -4.79 12.04
C ASP A 170 -13.26 -5.61 12.66
N VAL A 171 -14.43 -5.01 12.87
CA VAL A 171 -15.59 -5.63 13.52
C VAL A 171 -16.18 -6.76 12.68
N ARG A 172 -16.15 -6.64 11.34
CA ARG A 172 -16.81 -7.60 10.44
C ARG A 172 -15.79 -8.37 9.59
N ARG A 173 -15.86 -9.72 9.69
CA ARG A 173 -15.16 -10.62 8.75
C ARG A 173 -16.17 -11.60 8.12
N GLY A 174 -16.48 -11.38 6.84
CA GLY A 174 -17.57 -12.09 6.18
C GLY A 174 -18.92 -11.78 6.84
N TRP A 175 -19.64 -12.82 7.30
CA TRP A 175 -20.92 -12.67 8.03
C TRP A 175 -20.74 -12.52 9.55
N ARG A 176 -19.54 -12.83 10.10
CA ARG A 176 -19.25 -12.82 11.54
C ARG A 176 -18.94 -11.41 12.05
N ILE A 177 -19.57 -11.02 13.15
CA ILE A 177 -19.25 -9.81 13.93
C ILE A 177 -18.31 -10.23 15.06
N ARG A 178 -17.17 -9.53 15.19
CA ARG A 178 -16.12 -9.84 16.17
C ARG A 178 -16.05 -8.78 17.27
N PRO A 179 -15.74 -9.16 18.53
CA PRO A 179 -15.51 -8.21 19.60
C PRO A 179 -14.18 -7.49 19.38
N ARG A 180 -14.24 -6.30 18.83
CA ARG A 180 -13.09 -5.41 18.62
C ARG A 180 -13.27 -4.13 19.40
N LYS A 181 -12.16 -3.50 19.79
CA LYS A 181 -12.22 -2.22 20.49
C LYS A 181 -12.56 -1.12 19.50
N VAL A 182 -13.72 -0.48 19.67
CA VAL A 182 -14.14 0.68 18.88
C VAL A 182 -13.88 1.95 19.69
N LYS A 183 -13.23 2.92 19.06
CA LYS A 183 -12.91 4.21 19.68
C LYS A 183 -13.51 5.33 18.86
N VAL A 184 -14.05 6.36 19.51
CA VAL A 184 -14.49 7.62 18.90
C VAL A 184 -13.94 8.79 19.67
N ARG A 185 -13.42 9.79 18.93
CA ARG A 185 -12.94 11.04 19.50
C ARG A 185 -13.61 12.22 18.80
N LEU A 186 -14.11 13.17 19.60
CA LEU A 186 -14.68 14.42 19.13
C LEU A 186 -13.71 15.55 19.44
N GLY A 187 -13.28 16.29 18.41
CA GLY A 187 -12.42 17.46 18.55
C GLY A 187 -13.19 18.72 18.95
N LYS A 188 -12.46 19.83 19.10
CA LYS A 188 -13.06 21.14 19.38
C LYS A 188 -13.87 21.63 18.17
N ALA A 189 -14.99 22.31 18.42
CA ALA A 189 -15.82 22.87 17.37
C ALA A 189 -15.11 24.02 16.65
N MET A 190 -15.28 24.05 15.34
CA MET A 190 -14.78 25.10 14.44
C MET A 190 -15.99 25.84 13.88
N THR A 191 -15.89 27.17 13.72
CA THR A 191 -16.94 28.01 13.13
C THR A 191 -16.40 28.75 11.93
N PHE A 192 -17.25 28.97 10.93
CA PHE A 192 -16.93 29.66 9.69
C PHE A 192 -17.99 30.73 9.41
N PRO A 193 -17.61 31.85 8.77
CA PRO A 193 -18.58 32.87 8.37
C PRO A 193 -19.66 32.28 7.45
N ARG A 194 -20.91 32.75 7.62
CA ARG A 194 -22.01 32.30 6.77
C ARG A 194 -21.90 32.93 5.38
N ALA A 195 -22.07 32.11 4.34
CA ALA A 195 -22.16 32.51 2.93
C ALA A 195 -23.30 31.71 2.27
N ALA A 196 -24.30 32.42 1.73
CA ALA A 196 -25.49 31.76 1.18
C ALA A 196 -25.18 30.90 -0.05
N ASP A 197 -24.33 31.40 -0.94
CA ASP A 197 -23.88 30.70 -2.15
C ASP A 197 -22.33 30.67 -2.22
N PRO A 198 -21.68 29.76 -1.50
CA PRO A 198 -20.23 29.67 -1.47
C PRO A 198 -19.70 29.12 -2.78
N SER A 199 -18.68 29.77 -3.35
CA SER A 199 -17.97 29.26 -4.51
C SER A 199 -17.36 27.87 -4.23
N ARG A 200 -17.12 27.10 -5.30
CA ARG A 200 -16.49 25.78 -5.20
C ARG A 200 -15.12 25.84 -4.50
N GLY A 201 -14.31 26.87 -4.83
CA GLY A 201 -13.01 27.10 -4.22
C GLY A 201 -13.10 27.42 -2.73
N LEU A 202 -14.03 28.30 -2.33
CA LEU A 202 -14.24 28.66 -0.92
C LEU A 202 -14.67 27.43 -0.09
N ALA A 203 -15.59 26.62 -0.62
CA ALA A 203 -16.03 25.38 0.04
C ALA A 203 -14.89 24.37 0.17
N ALA A 204 -14.03 24.25 -0.85
CA ALA A 204 -12.84 23.39 -0.79
C ALA A 204 -11.83 23.90 0.26
N ASN A 205 -11.57 25.21 0.31
CA ASN A 205 -10.66 25.80 1.30
C ASN A 205 -11.16 25.59 2.75
N VAL A 206 -12.46 25.72 2.99
CA VAL A 206 -13.04 25.44 4.33
C VAL A 206 -12.89 23.95 4.66
N THR A 207 -13.15 23.05 3.71
CA THR A 207 -12.92 21.61 3.92
C THR A 207 -11.45 21.32 4.25
N ALA A 208 -10.51 21.95 3.54
CA ALA A 208 -9.07 21.82 3.78
C ALA A 208 -8.63 22.32 5.17
N ARG A 209 -9.40 23.22 5.80
CA ARG A 209 -9.20 23.64 7.19
C ARG A 209 -9.81 22.68 8.21
N ILE A 210 -10.91 22.02 7.88
CA ILE A 210 -11.59 21.04 8.75
C ILE A 210 -10.82 19.72 8.78
N TRP A 211 -10.37 19.22 7.64
CA TRP A 211 -9.87 17.88 7.49
C TRP A 211 -8.62 17.55 8.31
N PRO A 212 -7.59 18.40 8.42
CA PRO A 212 -6.44 18.15 9.30
C PRO A 212 -6.82 17.94 10.76
N ASN A 213 -7.93 18.53 11.22
CA ASN A 213 -8.44 18.31 12.56
C ASN A 213 -9.13 16.93 12.70
N VAL A 214 -9.71 16.39 11.63
CA VAL A 214 -10.20 15.00 11.60
C VAL A 214 -9.03 14.03 11.63
N GLU A 215 -7.98 14.28 10.83
CA GLU A 215 -6.73 13.52 10.83
C GLU A 215 -6.08 13.51 12.23
N LEU A 216 -6.02 14.66 12.89
CA LEU A 216 -5.49 14.76 14.25
C LEU A 216 -6.27 13.89 15.25
N GLN A 217 -7.62 13.89 15.18
CA GLN A 217 -8.43 13.02 16.04
C GLN A 217 -8.19 11.54 15.72
N TRP A 218 -7.97 11.22 14.43
CA TRP A 218 -7.65 9.88 13.95
C TRP A 218 -6.30 9.39 14.49
N GLU A 219 -5.26 10.22 14.39
CA GLU A 219 -3.92 9.93 14.93
C GLU A 219 -3.94 9.75 16.46
N ASP A 220 -4.67 10.60 17.18
CA ASP A 220 -4.84 10.49 18.64
C ASP A 220 -5.52 9.17 19.07
N LEU A 221 -6.34 8.58 18.22
CA LEU A 221 -6.94 7.25 18.46
C LEU A 221 -5.96 6.10 18.18
N GLY A 222 -4.81 6.38 17.55
CA GLY A 222 -3.83 5.41 17.09
C GLY A 222 -4.00 5.03 15.62
N GLY A 223 -4.74 5.81 14.86
CA GLY A 223 -4.84 5.68 13.40
C GLY A 223 -3.55 6.10 12.71
N LEU A 224 -3.29 5.53 11.55
CA LEU A 224 -2.07 5.81 10.80
C LEU A 224 -2.23 7.11 9.99
N PRO A 225 -1.31 8.07 10.16
CA PRO A 225 -1.29 9.26 9.32
C PRO A 225 -0.98 8.89 7.85
N PRO A 226 -1.36 9.74 6.88
CA PRO A 226 -0.91 9.57 5.50
C PRO A 226 0.61 9.65 5.44
N MET A 227 1.23 8.81 4.59
CA MET A 227 2.66 8.90 4.32
C MET A 227 2.98 10.23 3.64
N ARG A 228 3.96 10.95 4.17
CA ARG A 228 4.38 12.28 3.66
C ARG A 228 5.86 12.32 3.34
N ARG A 229 6.71 11.62 4.10
CA ARG A 229 8.17 11.68 4.00
C ARG A 229 8.79 10.31 3.82
N ALA A 230 9.66 10.19 2.84
CA ALA A 230 10.38 8.96 2.55
C ALA A 230 11.88 9.20 2.37
N ALA A 231 12.69 8.19 2.66
CA ALA A 231 14.05 8.10 2.17
C ALA A 231 14.21 6.89 1.26
N VAL A 232 14.99 7.05 0.19
CA VAL A 232 15.40 5.96 -0.69
C VAL A 232 16.91 5.80 -0.56
N ILE A 233 17.35 4.72 0.07
CA ILE A 233 18.76 4.39 0.26
C ILE A 233 19.26 3.60 -0.95
N GLY A 234 20.15 4.23 -1.72
CA GLY A 234 20.69 3.70 -2.96
C GLY A 234 20.18 4.43 -4.20
N ALA A 235 21.07 5.22 -4.83
CA ALA A 235 20.79 6.01 -6.03
C ALA A 235 21.23 5.28 -7.31
N GLY A 236 20.90 3.99 -7.43
CA GLY A 236 20.97 3.25 -8.69
C GLY A 236 19.75 3.53 -9.57
N SER A 237 19.62 2.82 -10.71
CA SER A 237 18.51 3.02 -11.65
C SER A 237 17.15 2.91 -10.96
N TRP A 238 16.93 1.83 -10.20
CA TRP A 238 15.65 1.61 -9.49
C TRP A 238 15.45 2.55 -8.31
N GLY A 239 16.49 2.85 -7.53
CA GLY A 239 16.35 3.80 -6.42
C GLY A 239 16.00 5.21 -6.92
N THR A 240 16.60 5.65 -8.02
CA THR A 240 16.26 6.92 -8.66
C THR A 240 14.84 6.92 -9.20
N ALA A 241 14.43 5.85 -9.90
CA ALA A 241 13.06 5.70 -10.40
C ALA A 241 12.03 5.70 -9.27
N LEU A 242 12.30 4.97 -8.18
CA LEU A 242 11.41 4.95 -7.00
C LEU A 242 11.28 6.33 -6.36
N ALA A 243 12.39 7.09 -6.23
CA ALA A 243 12.33 8.44 -5.69
C ALA A 243 11.41 9.36 -6.53
N VAL A 244 11.47 9.25 -7.86
CA VAL A 244 10.58 9.97 -8.79
C VAL A 244 9.13 9.53 -8.60
N LEU A 245 8.86 8.23 -8.53
CA LEU A 245 7.51 7.69 -8.37
C LEU A 245 6.88 8.08 -7.02
N LEU A 246 7.62 7.97 -5.92
CA LEU A 246 7.16 8.41 -4.60
C LEU A 246 6.86 9.91 -4.57
N ALA A 247 7.70 10.72 -5.20
CA ALA A 247 7.51 12.16 -5.30
C ALA A 247 6.27 12.52 -6.16
N ARG A 248 6.05 11.84 -7.30
CA ARG A 248 4.82 11.97 -8.09
C ARG A 248 3.58 11.51 -7.32
N GLY A 249 3.74 10.51 -6.45
CA GLY A 249 2.71 10.05 -5.54
C GLY A 249 2.44 10.99 -4.35
N GLY A 250 3.12 12.14 -4.28
CA GLY A 250 2.87 13.21 -3.30
C GLY A 250 3.77 13.18 -2.05
N LEU A 251 4.86 12.41 -2.04
CA LEU A 251 5.79 12.37 -0.92
C LEU A 251 6.95 13.37 -1.10
N GLU A 252 7.46 13.87 0.02
CA GLU A 252 8.79 14.48 0.11
C GLU A 252 9.82 13.36 0.24
N VAL A 253 10.80 13.32 -0.67
CA VAL A 253 11.72 12.19 -0.78
C VAL A 253 13.17 12.64 -0.60
N GLN A 254 13.92 11.93 0.23
CA GLN A 254 15.38 12.03 0.31
C GLN A 254 15.99 10.86 -0.46
N LEU A 255 16.70 11.14 -1.55
CA LEU A 255 17.47 10.15 -2.32
C LEU A 255 18.89 10.10 -1.79
N ALA A 256 19.27 8.96 -1.21
CA ALA A 256 20.56 8.76 -0.59
C ALA A 256 21.60 8.17 -1.58
N THR A 257 22.70 8.87 -1.78
CA THR A 257 23.83 8.44 -2.58
C THR A 257 24.96 7.89 -1.71
N ARG A 258 25.92 7.19 -2.33
CA ARG A 258 27.08 6.66 -1.61
C ARG A 258 28.05 7.76 -1.21
N THR A 259 28.25 8.76 -2.06
CA THR A 259 29.22 9.84 -1.87
C THR A 259 28.57 11.22 -1.96
N GLY A 260 29.15 12.20 -1.24
CA GLY A 260 28.71 13.59 -1.31
C GLY A 260 28.88 14.21 -2.70
N ALA A 261 29.93 13.83 -3.43
CA ALA A 261 30.15 14.28 -4.82
C ALA A 261 28.99 13.87 -5.73
N GLN A 262 28.57 12.60 -5.68
CA GLN A 262 27.41 12.13 -6.43
C GLN A 262 26.12 12.85 -5.98
N ALA A 263 25.96 13.13 -4.70
CA ALA A 263 24.81 13.86 -4.20
C ALA A 263 24.75 15.28 -4.78
N GLY A 264 25.87 16.00 -4.73
CA GLY A 264 26.00 17.37 -5.28
C GLY A 264 25.69 17.42 -6.77
N GLU A 265 26.31 16.52 -7.57
CA GLU A 265 26.09 16.43 -9.01
C GLU A 265 24.60 16.23 -9.36
N ILE A 266 23.95 15.24 -8.72
CA ILE A 266 22.54 14.94 -9.01
C ILE A 266 21.61 16.04 -8.50
N ASP A 267 21.90 16.68 -7.36
CA ASP A 267 21.04 17.75 -6.82
C ASP A 267 21.16 19.02 -7.66
N GLU A 268 22.33 19.30 -8.21
CA GLU A 268 22.58 20.45 -9.09
C GLU A 268 21.97 20.27 -10.48
N THR A 269 22.25 19.12 -11.12
CA THR A 269 21.74 18.81 -12.47
C THR A 269 20.26 18.43 -12.49
N ARG A 270 19.72 18.01 -11.34
CA ARG A 270 18.38 17.42 -11.20
C ARG A 270 18.18 16.15 -12.03
N GLU A 271 19.25 15.43 -12.31
CA GLU A 271 19.27 14.23 -13.11
C GLU A 271 20.34 13.25 -12.62
N ASN A 272 20.05 11.96 -12.61
CA ASN A 272 21.03 10.90 -12.37
C ASN A 272 21.41 10.25 -13.71
N ALA A 273 22.14 11.00 -14.55
CA ALA A 273 22.45 10.59 -15.93
C ALA A 273 23.16 9.24 -16.00
N ARG A 274 24.02 8.91 -15.03
CA ARG A 274 24.75 7.63 -14.97
C ARG A 274 23.83 6.41 -14.91
N TYR A 275 22.69 6.52 -14.20
CA TYR A 275 21.82 5.36 -13.91
C TYR A 275 20.42 5.47 -14.52
N LEU A 276 19.93 6.68 -14.79
CA LEU A 276 18.59 6.92 -15.32
C LEU A 276 18.56 8.21 -16.15
N GLU A 277 19.36 8.21 -17.23
CA GLU A 277 19.50 9.34 -18.16
C GLU A 277 18.15 9.78 -18.74
N GLY A 278 17.96 11.09 -18.90
CA GLY A 278 16.75 11.71 -19.46
C GLY A 278 15.59 11.80 -18.48
N VAL A 279 15.76 11.41 -17.21
CA VAL A 279 14.71 11.49 -16.19
C VAL A 279 15.03 12.59 -15.18
N ARG A 280 14.26 13.69 -15.24
CA ARG A 280 14.39 14.81 -14.32
C ARG A 280 13.77 14.51 -12.97
N LEU A 281 14.47 14.80 -11.87
CA LEU A 281 13.98 14.66 -10.51
C LEU A 281 12.94 15.74 -10.18
N PRO A 282 11.75 15.39 -9.63
CA PRO A 282 10.78 16.35 -9.11
C PRO A 282 11.37 17.25 -8.02
N GLY A 283 10.83 18.46 -7.86
CA GLY A 283 11.29 19.43 -6.86
C GLY A 283 11.15 18.96 -5.40
N SER A 284 10.27 17.98 -5.13
CA SER A 284 10.11 17.34 -3.82
C SER A 284 11.15 16.25 -3.52
N VAL A 285 12.07 15.94 -4.46
CA VAL A 285 13.22 15.06 -4.22
C VAL A 285 14.42 15.90 -3.81
N ARG A 286 15.00 15.60 -2.65
CA ARG A 286 16.26 16.13 -2.16
C ARG A 286 17.33 15.03 -2.26
N VAL A 287 18.51 15.36 -2.76
CA VAL A 287 19.61 14.38 -2.84
C VAL A 287 20.60 14.65 -1.71
N ARG A 288 21.00 13.60 -1.00
CA ARG A 288 21.91 13.67 0.15
C ARG A 288 22.89 12.49 0.13
N GLN A 289 24.04 12.65 0.77
CA GLN A 289 24.86 11.50 1.10
C GLN A 289 24.16 10.63 2.15
N ALA A 290 24.27 9.30 2.08
CA ALA A 290 23.54 8.36 2.94
C ALA A 290 23.80 8.57 4.45
N SER A 291 24.99 9.02 4.83
CA SER A 291 25.33 9.37 6.21
C SER A 291 24.57 10.61 6.73
N GLU A 292 24.15 11.51 5.86
CA GLU A 292 23.48 12.77 6.18
C GLU A 292 21.94 12.66 6.20
N VAL A 293 21.39 11.53 5.71
CA VAL A 293 19.96 11.33 5.69
C VAL A 293 19.47 11.07 7.10
N GLU A 294 18.55 11.91 7.59
CA GLU A 294 17.87 11.70 8.86
C GLU A 294 16.71 10.72 8.68
N LEU A 295 16.85 9.52 9.27
CA LEU A 295 15.84 8.46 9.14
C LEU A 295 14.79 8.51 10.25
N ALA A 296 15.09 9.15 11.38
CA ALA A 296 14.14 9.34 12.46
C ALA A 296 12.93 10.17 12.02
N GLY A 297 11.73 9.69 12.29
CA GLY A 297 10.49 10.39 11.97
C GLY A 297 10.10 10.38 10.49
N LEU A 298 10.73 9.56 9.66
CA LEU A 298 10.22 9.26 8.31
C LEU A 298 9.07 8.26 8.38
N ASP A 299 8.16 8.35 7.43
CA ASP A 299 7.05 7.40 7.30
C ASP A 299 7.48 6.13 6.55
N LEU A 300 8.47 6.26 5.64
CA LEU A 300 8.95 5.20 4.77
C LEU A 300 10.46 5.27 4.56
N VAL A 301 11.14 4.13 4.73
CA VAL A 301 12.54 3.95 4.36
C VAL A 301 12.62 2.86 3.29
N CYS A 302 13.10 3.21 2.10
CA CYS A 302 13.22 2.29 0.97
C CYS A 302 14.68 1.84 0.82
N LEU A 303 14.91 0.54 0.68
CA LEU A 303 16.23 -0.04 0.45
C LEU A 303 16.34 -0.51 -1.01
N ALA A 304 16.95 0.32 -1.84
CA ALA A 304 17.22 0.05 -3.26
C ALA A 304 18.67 -0.43 -3.44
N ILE A 305 19.02 -1.50 -2.74
CA ILE A 305 20.38 -2.00 -2.55
C ILE A 305 20.45 -3.46 -3.01
N PRO A 306 21.52 -3.86 -3.74
CA PRO A 306 21.74 -5.26 -4.09
C PRO A 306 21.84 -6.17 -2.86
N SER A 307 21.44 -7.45 -3.00
CA SER A 307 21.40 -8.42 -1.88
C SER A 307 22.73 -8.57 -1.17
N GLY A 308 23.85 -8.62 -1.89
CA GLY A 308 25.18 -8.73 -1.31
C GLY A 308 25.62 -7.52 -0.47
N SER A 309 25.05 -6.34 -0.71
CA SER A 309 25.36 -5.12 0.07
C SER A 309 24.29 -4.80 1.15
N LEU A 310 23.18 -5.52 1.15
CA LEU A 310 22.08 -5.27 2.09
C LEU A 310 22.50 -5.44 3.55
N PRO A 311 23.28 -6.46 3.96
CA PRO A 311 23.72 -6.61 5.35
C PRO A 311 24.48 -5.39 5.89
N GLN A 312 25.42 -4.86 5.11
CA GLN A 312 26.17 -3.66 5.50
C GLN A 312 25.27 -2.43 5.62
N ALA A 313 24.36 -2.25 4.67
CA ALA A 313 23.42 -1.13 4.70
C ALA A 313 22.47 -1.21 5.89
N VAL A 314 21.92 -2.40 6.18
CA VAL A 314 21.06 -2.63 7.35
C VAL A 314 21.81 -2.34 8.64
N GLY A 315 23.06 -2.79 8.79
CA GLY A 315 23.89 -2.48 9.95
C GLY A 315 24.09 -0.98 10.17
N ALA A 316 24.17 -0.19 9.09
CA ALA A 316 24.35 1.27 9.17
C ALA A 316 23.06 2.04 9.52
N ILE A 317 21.86 1.45 9.31
CA ILE A 317 20.59 2.16 9.48
C ILE A 317 19.70 1.60 10.58
N ALA A 318 19.95 0.38 11.09
CA ALA A 318 19.03 -0.34 11.96
C ALA A 318 18.59 0.48 13.20
N ASP A 319 19.53 1.13 13.86
CA ASP A 319 19.26 1.96 15.05
C ASP A 319 18.75 3.37 14.72
N ARG A 320 18.75 3.75 13.44
CA ARG A 320 18.33 5.08 12.96
C ARG A 320 16.91 5.10 12.41
N VAL A 321 16.36 3.93 12.07
CA VAL A 321 14.99 3.80 11.59
C VAL A 321 14.03 3.86 12.79
N GLY A 322 13.04 4.75 12.72
CA GLY A 322 12.04 4.87 13.78
C GLY A 322 11.05 3.69 13.79
N ASP A 323 10.56 3.32 14.95
CA ASP A 323 9.57 2.25 15.16
C ASP A 323 8.20 2.51 14.49
N ARG A 324 7.93 3.75 14.11
CA ARG A 324 6.75 4.17 13.33
C ARG A 324 6.98 4.12 11.82
N SER A 325 8.20 4.01 11.36
CA SER A 325 8.56 3.94 9.94
C SER A 325 8.22 2.57 9.36
N ALA A 326 7.79 2.53 8.10
CA ALA A 326 7.75 1.30 7.31
C ALA A 326 9.04 1.15 6.51
N VAL A 327 9.40 -0.10 6.18
CA VAL A 327 10.54 -0.39 5.29
C VAL A 327 10.03 -1.01 4.00
N LEU A 328 10.52 -0.52 2.85
CA LEU A 328 10.25 -1.05 1.52
C LEU A 328 11.53 -1.58 0.90
N LEU A 329 11.51 -2.85 0.51
CA LEU A 329 12.65 -3.57 -0.07
C LEU A 329 12.49 -3.68 -1.59
N LEU A 330 13.55 -3.34 -2.31
CA LEU A 330 13.65 -3.49 -3.76
C LEU A 330 14.65 -4.58 -4.15
N THR A 331 15.27 -5.19 -3.16
CA THR A 331 16.29 -6.23 -3.32
C THR A 331 15.65 -7.49 -3.94
N LYS A 332 16.20 -7.95 -5.05
CA LYS A 332 15.77 -9.17 -5.75
C LYS A 332 16.87 -10.23 -5.67
N GLY A 333 16.95 -10.94 -4.57
CA GLY A 333 17.98 -11.97 -4.33
C GLY A 333 17.94 -12.45 -2.89
N LEU A 334 18.80 -13.40 -2.56
CA LEU A 334 18.92 -13.96 -1.23
C LEU A 334 20.09 -13.37 -0.46
N ILE A 335 20.03 -13.42 0.86
CA ILE A 335 21.10 -12.92 1.74
C ILE A 335 22.01 -14.06 2.16
N ALA A 336 23.29 -13.93 1.83
CA ALA A 336 24.31 -14.90 2.20
C ALA A 336 24.59 -14.88 3.73
N PRO A 337 25.12 -15.98 4.30
CA PRO A 337 25.37 -17.27 3.67
C PRO A 337 24.17 -18.22 3.68
N GLN A 338 23.12 -17.98 4.50
CA GLN A 338 22.02 -18.90 4.71
C GLN A 338 20.92 -18.85 3.63
N GLY A 339 21.01 -17.94 2.66
CA GLY A 339 19.97 -17.80 1.66
C GLY A 339 18.65 -17.23 2.22
N GLN A 340 18.71 -16.37 3.25
CA GLN A 340 17.53 -15.75 3.84
C GLN A 340 16.86 -14.79 2.86
N LEU A 341 15.53 -14.66 2.97
CA LEU A 341 14.80 -13.61 2.25
C LEU A 341 15.12 -12.22 2.82
N PRO A 342 15.22 -11.18 1.99
CA PRO A 342 15.50 -9.82 2.44
C PRO A 342 14.55 -9.32 3.54
N ALA A 343 13.24 -9.58 3.43
CA ALA A 343 12.24 -9.17 4.42
C ALA A 343 12.45 -9.87 5.78
N GLU A 344 12.80 -11.14 5.77
CA GLU A 344 13.13 -11.89 7.00
C GLU A 344 14.39 -11.32 7.65
N TYR A 345 15.44 -11.09 6.84
CA TYR A 345 16.72 -10.54 7.31
C TYR A 345 16.55 -9.16 7.96
N VAL A 346 15.84 -8.26 7.27
CA VAL A 346 15.57 -6.90 7.75
C VAL A 346 14.64 -6.90 8.95
N GLY A 347 13.59 -7.71 8.94
CA GLY A 347 12.62 -7.81 10.01
C GLY A 347 13.20 -8.28 11.35
N ALA A 348 14.27 -9.08 11.30
CA ALA A 348 15.00 -9.52 12.50
C ALA A 348 15.92 -8.42 13.09
N ARG A 349 16.24 -7.36 12.34
CA ARG A 349 17.29 -6.38 12.70
C ARG A 349 16.81 -4.95 12.78
N VAL A 350 15.76 -4.59 12.06
CA VAL A 350 15.23 -3.21 12.01
C VAL A 350 13.89 -3.15 12.73
N ARG A 351 13.78 -2.26 13.69
CA ARG A 351 12.52 -2.00 14.41
C ARG A 351 11.60 -1.14 13.55
N ALA A 352 11.03 -1.74 12.51
CA ALA A 352 10.08 -1.07 11.64
C ALA A 352 8.63 -1.42 12.02
N ARG A 353 7.69 -0.51 11.77
CA ARG A 353 6.26 -0.74 11.94
C ARG A 353 5.75 -1.89 11.07
N ALA A 354 6.22 -1.92 9.82
CA ALA A 354 5.88 -2.94 8.85
C ALA A 354 6.94 -3.00 7.75
N ILE A 355 7.04 -4.15 7.08
CA ILE A 355 7.95 -4.38 5.96
C ILE A 355 7.13 -4.70 4.72
N ALA A 356 7.57 -4.18 3.59
CA ALA A 356 7.05 -4.48 2.27
C ALA A 356 8.20 -4.76 1.30
N CYS A 357 7.91 -5.50 0.23
CA CYS A 357 8.82 -5.72 -0.88
C CYS A 357 8.15 -5.37 -2.22
N LEU A 358 8.95 -5.07 -3.24
CA LEU A 358 8.50 -4.82 -4.61
C LEU A 358 8.99 -5.90 -5.56
N GLY A 359 8.04 -6.47 -6.30
CA GLY A 359 8.27 -7.37 -7.44
C GLY A 359 7.55 -6.87 -8.70
N GLY A 360 7.49 -7.72 -9.71
CA GLY A 360 6.74 -7.48 -10.95
C GLY A 360 7.59 -6.98 -12.12
N PRO A 361 7.01 -7.01 -13.35
CA PRO A 361 7.68 -6.64 -14.59
C PRO A 361 7.84 -5.13 -14.68
N ALA A 362 9.00 -4.64 -14.26
CA ALA A 362 9.26 -3.22 -14.23
C ALA A 362 10.74 -2.92 -14.42
N HIS A 363 11.09 -2.37 -15.58
CA HIS A 363 12.36 -1.71 -15.80
C HIS A 363 12.26 -0.25 -15.32
N ALA A 364 13.32 0.27 -14.71
CA ALA A 364 13.31 1.59 -14.05
C ALA A 364 12.80 2.72 -14.97
N ARG A 365 13.23 2.76 -16.23
CA ARG A 365 12.81 3.75 -17.21
C ARG A 365 11.32 3.61 -17.58
N GLU A 366 10.87 2.38 -17.80
CA GLU A 366 9.47 2.08 -18.13
C GLU A 366 8.53 2.38 -16.95
N ALA A 367 8.97 2.11 -15.71
CA ALA A 367 8.22 2.44 -14.52
C ALA A 367 7.97 3.97 -14.40
N VAL A 368 8.98 4.78 -14.68
CA VAL A 368 8.84 6.24 -14.67
C VAL A 368 7.95 6.75 -15.82
N SER A 369 7.91 6.06 -16.97
CA SER A 369 7.01 6.39 -18.09
C SER A 369 5.58 5.90 -17.91
N GLY A 370 5.29 5.07 -16.89
CA GLY A 370 3.97 4.51 -16.62
C GLY A 370 3.65 3.21 -17.39
N SER A 371 4.66 2.61 -18.06
CA SER A 371 4.49 1.41 -18.89
C SER A 371 4.83 0.11 -18.16
N ALA A 372 4.98 0.15 -16.82
CA ALA A 372 5.34 -1.02 -16.01
C ALA A 372 4.23 -1.37 -15.01
N ALA A 373 4.33 -2.55 -14.43
CA ALA A 373 3.47 -3.00 -13.34
C ALA A 373 4.31 -3.42 -12.14
N LEU A 374 3.87 -3.05 -10.94
CA LEU A 374 4.49 -3.47 -9.68
C LEU A 374 3.61 -4.48 -8.96
N VAL A 375 4.25 -5.34 -8.17
CA VAL A 375 3.59 -6.15 -7.14
C VAL A 375 4.17 -5.75 -5.79
N LEU A 376 3.31 -5.22 -4.92
CA LEU A 376 3.65 -4.79 -3.57
C LEU A 376 3.28 -5.89 -2.59
N GLY A 377 4.28 -6.59 -2.06
CA GLY A 377 4.13 -7.62 -1.03
C GLY A 377 4.27 -7.02 0.37
N SER A 378 3.30 -7.24 1.25
CA SER A 378 3.42 -6.95 2.69
C SER A 378 2.36 -7.71 3.48
N ALA A 379 2.68 -8.20 4.67
CA ALA A 379 1.69 -8.77 5.58
C ALA A 379 0.74 -7.69 6.16
N ASP A 380 1.21 -6.44 6.26
CA ASP A 380 0.46 -5.30 6.79
C ASP A 380 -0.50 -4.71 5.74
N SER A 381 -1.81 -4.80 5.98
CA SER A 381 -2.85 -4.33 5.06
C SER A 381 -2.86 -2.81 4.88
N ASP A 382 -2.51 -2.07 5.95
CA ASP A 382 -2.51 -0.62 5.93
C ASP A 382 -1.33 -0.09 5.10
N LEU A 383 -0.17 -0.73 5.24
CA LEU A 383 1.01 -0.42 4.41
C LEU A 383 0.73 -0.69 2.93
N ARG A 384 0.13 -1.85 2.61
CA ARG A 384 -0.28 -2.18 1.22
C ARG A 384 -1.22 -1.13 0.63
N SER A 385 -2.20 -0.68 1.43
CA SER A 385 -3.17 0.32 0.99
C SER A 385 -2.54 1.69 0.77
N GLN A 386 -1.69 2.13 1.71
CA GLN A 386 -1.03 3.43 1.64
C GLN A 386 -0.05 3.51 0.47
N LEU A 387 0.88 2.56 0.37
CA LEU A 387 1.87 2.53 -0.72
C LEU A 387 1.22 2.29 -2.08
N GLY A 388 0.25 1.37 -2.16
CA GLY A 388 -0.51 1.17 -3.40
C GLY A 388 -1.18 2.47 -3.86
N GLY A 389 -1.78 3.24 -2.94
CA GLY A 389 -2.34 4.56 -3.24
C GLY A 389 -1.30 5.60 -3.69
N VAL A 390 -0.07 5.52 -3.18
CA VAL A 390 1.05 6.36 -3.65
C VAL A 390 1.41 6.02 -5.09
N PHE A 391 1.55 4.74 -5.44
CA PHE A 391 1.85 4.32 -6.80
C PHE A 391 0.69 4.60 -7.78
N ASP A 392 -0.56 4.41 -7.35
CA ASP A 392 -1.74 4.76 -8.16
C ASP A 392 -1.74 6.27 -8.52
N ARG A 393 -1.41 7.16 -7.55
CA ARG A 393 -1.28 8.62 -7.81
C ARG A 393 -0.09 8.95 -8.71
N ALA A 394 0.98 8.17 -8.63
CA ALA A 394 2.12 8.30 -9.55
C ALA A 394 1.82 7.83 -10.97
N GLY A 395 0.63 7.27 -11.23
CA GLY A 395 0.22 6.74 -12.54
C GLY A 395 0.76 5.35 -12.86
N LEU A 396 1.18 4.59 -11.85
CA LEU A 396 1.74 3.25 -12.03
C LEU A 396 0.79 2.19 -11.47
N PHE A 397 0.48 1.16 -12.26
CA PHE A 397 -0.29 0.02 -11.79
C PHE A 397 0.46 -0.76 -10.71
N CYS A 398 -0.19 -0.98 -9.56
CA CYS A 398 0.40 -1.67 -8.42
C CYS A 398 -0.57 -2.73 -7.88
N GLU A 399 -0.28 -4.01 -8.14
CA GLU A 399 -0.95 -5.13 -7.51
C GLU A 399 -0.53 -5.24 -6.03
N ARG A 400 -1.48 -5.56 -5.15
CA ARG A 400 -1.26 -5.63 -3.70
C ARG A 400 -1.37 -7.07 -3.23
N SER A 401 -0.25 -7.64 -2.80
CA SER A 401 -0.17 -9.03 -2.31
C SER A 401 0.13 -9.07 -0.81
N HIS A 402 -0.42 -10.05 -0.11
CA HIS A 402 -0.03 -10.37 1.26
C HIS A 402 1.14 -11.35 1.34
N ASP A 403 1.49 -11.98 0.21
CA ASP A 403 2.52 -12.99 0.07
C ASP A 403 3.91 -12.35 -0.15
N VAL A 404 4.55 -11.96 0.95
CA VAL A 404 5.89 -11.35 0.93
C VAL A 404 6.93 -12.36 0.43
N ALA A 405 6.88 -13.57 0.97
CA ALA A 405 7.84 -14.62 0.63
C ALA A 405 7.78 -15.00 -0.85
N GLY A 406 6.56 -15.15 -1.39
CA GLY A 406 6.36 -15.45 -2.81
C GLY A 406 6.86 -14.33 -3.72
N VAL A 407 6.62 -13.05 -3.39
CA VAL A 407 7.09 -11.91 -4.20
C VAL A 407 8.62 -11.83 -4.21
N GLU A 408 9.29 -11.99 -3.07
CA GLU A 408 10.76 -11.96 -2.98
C GLU A 408 11.39 -13.19 -3.66
N MET A 409 10.84 -14.39 -3.41
CA MET A 409 11.35 -15.62 -4.01
C MET A 409 11.16 -15.61 -5.53
N ALA A 410 10.02 -15.15 -6.04
CA ALA A 410 9.80 -15.00 -7.48
C ALA A 410 10.82 -14.05 -8.12
N GLY A 411 11.18 -12.96 -7.41
CA GLY A 411 12.22 -12.03 -7.83
C GLY A 411 13.62 -12.66 -7.92
N ALA A 412 13.98 -13.55 -6.99
CA ALA A 412 15.23 -14.31 -7.02
C ALA A 412 15.21 -15.40 -8.12
N ALA A 413 14.11 -16.17 -8.17
CA ALA A 413 13.92 -17.26 -9.11
C ALA A 413 13.98 -16.81 -10.57
N LYS A 414 13.34 -15.67 -10.91
CA LYS A 414 13.39 -15.15 -12.28
C LYS A 414 14.79 -14.78 -12.74
N ASN A 415 15.62 -14.28 -11.82
CA ASN A 415 17.02 -13.93 -12.13
C ASN A 415 17.83 -15.20 -12.43
N ALA A 416 17.62 -16.26 -11.64
CA ALA A 416 18.23 -17.57 -11.86
C ALA A 416 17.74 -18.23 -13.15
N ALA A 417 16.43 -18.23 -13.41
CA ALA A 417 15.86 -18.83 -14.62
C ALA A 417 16.26 -18.08 -15.90
N ALA A 418 16.38 -16.76 -15.87
CA ALA A 418 16.88 -15.98 -17.01
C ALA A 418 18.36 -16.23 -17.30
N LEU A 419 19.18 -16.35 -16.26
CA LEU A 419 20.58 -16.76 -16.38
C LEU A 419 20.69 -18.16 -16.98
N ALA A 420 19.90 -19.13 -16.48
CA ALA A 420 19.84 -20.49 -16.96
C ALA A 420 19.44 -20.59 -18.45
N ALA A 421 18.38 -19.88 -18.84
CA ALA A 421 17.94 -19.82 -20.22
C ALA A 421 19.08 -19.38 -21.16
N ALA A 422 19.74 -18.27 -20.82
CA ALA A 422 20.79 -17.68 -21.64
C ALA A 422 22.06 -18.55 -21.67
N ALA A 423 22.42 -19.19 -20.56
CA ALA A 423 23.56 -20.11 -20.51
C ALA A 423 23.36 -21.36 -21.38
N ALA A 424 22.14 -21.82 -21.56
CA ALA A 424 21.79 -22.97 -22.39
C ALA A 424 21.44 -22.61 -23.86
N GLU A 425 21.33 -21.31 -24.21
CA GLU A 425 20.82 -20.85 -25.51
C GLU A 425 21.67 -21.31 -26.70
N SER A 426 23.00 -21.42 -26.51
CA SER A 426 23.94 -21.94 -27.53
C SER A 426 23.66 -23.40 -27.93
N HIS A 427 22.94 -24.15 -27.08
CA HIS A 427 22.51 -25.53 -27.32
C HIS A 427 21.08 -25.61 -27.90
N GLY A 428 20.52 -24.47 -28.29
CA GLY A 428 19.20 -24.32 -28.92
C GLY A 428 18.13 -23.80 -28.00
N LEU A 429 17.08 -23.20 -28.57
CA LEU A 429 15.97 -22.60 -27.83
C LEU A 429 15.22 -23.58 -26.93
N ASN A 430 15.12 -24.84 -27.34
CA ASN A 430 14.51 -25.90 -26.51
C ASN A 430 15.34 -26.18 -25.25
N ALA A 431 16.68 -26.20 -25.37
CA ALA A 431 17.56 -26.34 -24.21
C ALA A 431 17.43 -25.15 -23.25
N ALA A 432 17.36 -23.92 -23.77
CA ALA A 432 17.10 -22.72 -23.00
C ALA A 432 15.75 -22.80 -22.26
N GLY A 433 14.70 -23.26 -22.94
CA GLY A 433 13.38 -23.45 -22.34
C GLY A 433 13.36 -24.50 -21.23
N ILE A 434 14.05 -25.63 -21.43
CA ILE A 434 14.20 -26.69 -20.42
C ILE A 434 14.92 -26.15 -19.18
N ALA A 435 16.07 -25.47 -19.40
CA ALA A 435 16.87 -24.90 -18.30
C ALA A 435 16.07 -23.89 -17.47
N ALA A 436 15.43 -22.94 -18.12
CA ALA A 436 14.59 -21.97 -17.45
C ALA A 436 13.46 -22.63 -16.66
N ALA A 437 12.76 -23.60 -17.26
CA ALA A 437 11.60 -24.24 -16.65
C ALA A 437 11.98 -25.11 -15.43
N GLN A 438 13.08 -25.85 -15.49
CA GLN A 438 13.52 -26.68 -14.36
C GLN A 438 13.98 -25.82 -13.20
N VAL A 439 14.84 -24.82 -13.44
CA VAL A 439 15.24 -23.87 -12.39
C VAL A 439 14.04 -23.15 -11.77
N TRP A 440 13.10 -22.73 -12.59
CA TRP A 440 11.87 -22.08 -12.14
C TRP A 440 11.00 -22.99 -11.26
N CYS A 441 10.82 -24.26 -11.67
CA CYS A 441 10.02 -25.23 -10.91
C CYS A 441 10.67 -25.58 -9.56
N GLU A 442 11.99 -25.78 -9.51
CA GLU A 442 12.71 -26.03 -8.25
C GLU A 442 12.51 -24.89 -7.25
N CYS A 443 12.58 -23.62 -7.74
CA CYS A 443 12.31 -22.46 -6.92
C CYS A 443 10.84 -22.37 -6.44
N ILE A 444 9.86 -22.72 -7.29
CA ILE A 444 8.45 -22.73 -6.93
C ILE A 444 8.19 -23.78 -5.84
N GLU A 445 8.67 -25.00 -6.02
CA GLU A 445 8.47 -26.09 -5.05
C GLU A 445 9.01 -25.70 -3.68
N HIS A 446 10.21 -25.15 -3.62
CA HIS A 446 10.80 -24.64 -2.40
C HIS A 446 9.98 -23.50 -1.77
N ALA A 447 9.55 -22.51 -2.56
CA ALA A 447 8.77 -21.39 -2.06
C ALA A 447 7.41 -21.81 -1.51
N ILE A 448 6.71 -22.75 -2.17
CA ILE A 448 5.44 -23.31 -1.69
C ILE A 448 5.65 -24.05 -0.37
N GLY A 449 6.75 -24.81 -0.23
CA GLY A 449 7.13 -25.46 1.02
C GLY A 449 7.31 -24.47 2.18
N ARG A 450 7.68 -23.22 1.88
CA ARG A 450 7.80 -22.10 2.83
C ARG A 450 6.53 -21.26 2.97
N GLY A 451 5.41 -21.67 2.38
CA GLY A 451 4.10 -21.03 2.51
C GLY A 451 3.81 -19.92 1.51
N ALA A 452 4.57 -19.82 0.42
CA ALA A 452 4.26 -18.90 -0.67
C ALA A 452 3.07 -19.36 -1.51
N ASP A 453 2.34 -18.41 -2.10
CA ASP A 453 1.20 -18.68 -2.97
C ASP A 453 1.66 -19.00 -4.41
N LEU A 454 1.22 -20.12 -4.98
CA LEU A 454 1.46 -20.45 -6.39
C LEU A 454 0.94 -19.35 -7.33
N ALA A 455 -0.14 -18.66 -6.96
CA ALA A 455 -0.69 -17.55 -7.73
C ALA A 455 0.30 -16.40 -7.90
N THR A 456 1.18 -16.16 -6.92
CA THR A 456 2.24 -15.15 -7.01
C THR A 456 3.24 -15.48 -8.13
N PHE A 457 3.61 -16.77 -8.25
CA PHE A 457 4.54 -17.23 -9.28
C PHE A 457 3.93 -17.27 -10.68
N SER A 458 2.65 -17.56 -10.80
CA SER A 458 1.92 -17.54 -12.08
C SER A 458 1.45 -16.15 -12.50
N GLY A 459 1.51 -15.17 -11.60
CA GLY A 459 1.09 -13.79 -11.81
C GLY A 459 2.21 -12.85 -12.26
N LEU A 460 1.99 -11.56 -11.99
CA LEU A 460 2.91 -10.47 -12.38
C LEU A 460 4.29 -10.59 -11.70
N ALA A 461 4.35 -10.94 -10.40
CA ALA A 461 5.61 -11.05 -9.68
C ALA A 461 6.49 -12.20 -10.20
N GLY A 462 5.87 -13.26 -10.72
CA GLY A 462 6.54 -14.44 -11.25
C GLY A 462 6.67 -14.42 -12.76
N VAL A 463 5.75 -15.11 -13.46
CA VAL A 463 5.81 -15.29 -14.94
C VAL A 463 5.90 -13.95 -15.66
N GLY A 464 5.19 -12.91 -15.21
CA GLY A 464 5.26 -11.57 -15.80
C GLY A 464 6.67 -11.00 -15.78
N ASP A 465 7.34 -11.00 -14.61
CA ASP A 465 8.70 -10.46 -14.44
C ASP A 465 9.76 -11.36 -15.12
N LEU A 466 9.56 -12.70 -15.09
CA LEU A 466 10.41 -13.65 -15.81
C LEU A 466 10.39 -13.38 -17.32
N THR A 467 9.20 -13.29 -17.91
CA THR A 467 9.01 -13.02 -19.34
C THR A 467 9.69 -11.72 -19.74
N ALA A 468 9.44 -10.63 -19.02
CA ALA A 468 10.06 -9.34 -19.28
C ALA A 468 11.60 -9.41 -19.16
N THR A 469 12.13 -10.21 -18.23
CA THR A 469 13.58 -10.36 -18.01
C THR A 469 14.25 -11.19 -19.11
N VAL A 470 13.62 -12.28 -19.57
CA VAL A 470 14.16 -13.13 -20.62
C VAL A 470 14.12 -12.43 -21.99
N MET A 471 13.04 -11.66 -22.24
CA MET A 471 12.87 -10.93 -23.50
C MET A 471 13.75 -9.68 -23.60
N ALA A 472 14.35 -9.19 -22.51
CA ALA A 472 15.18 -7.99 -22.53
C ALA A 472 16.59 -8.29 -23.08
N PRO A 473 16.97 -7.81 -24.30
CA PRO A 473 18.27 -8.13 -24.92
C PRO A 473 19.45 -7.62 -24.09
N GLU A 474 19.28 -6.44 -23.48
CA GLU A 474 20.29 -5.79 -22.64
C GLU A 474 20.21 -6.22 -21.15
N GLY A 475 19.42 -7.26 -20.85
CA GLY A 475 19.25 -7.77 -19.49
C GLY A 475 20.55 -8.31 -18.90
N ARG A 476 20.94 -7.83 -17.71
CA ARG A 476 22.20 -8.22 -17.04
C ARG A 476 22.33 -9.73 -16.85
N ASN A 477 21.25 -10.39 -16.39
CA ASN A 477 21.25 -11.84 -16.19
C ASN A 477 21.32 -12.60 -17.53
N ARG A 478 20.67 -12.09 -18.59
CA ARG A 478 20.77 -12.65 -19.92
C ARG A 478 22.21 -12.58 -20.44
N ARG A 479 22.84 -11.40 -20.44
CA ARG A 479 24.21 -11.21 -20.88
C ARG A 479 25.21 -12.04 -20.05
N ALA A 480 24.99 -12.13 -18.73
CA ALA A 480 25.80 -12.97 -17.87
C ALA A 480 25.66 -14.46 -18.23
N GLY A 481 24.44 -14.94 -18.51
CA GLY A 481 24.21 -16.32 -18.95
C GLY A 481 24.86 -16.63 -20.30
N GLU A 482 24.74 -15.73 -21.27
CA GLU A 482 25.38 -15.89 -22.59
C GLU A 482 26.90 -16.02 -22.47
N LEU A 483 27.56 -15.17 -21.65
CA LEU A 483 29.01 -15.26 -21.40
C LEU A 483 29.37 -16.56 -20.68
N LEU A 484 28.62 -16.93 -19.65
CA LEU A 484 28.79 -18.18 -18.90
C LEU A 484 28.69 -19.42 -19.81
N GLY A 485 27.64 -19.44 -20.67
CA GLY A 485 27.41 -20.52 -21.65
C GLY A 485 28.52 -20.65 -22.72
N ARG A 486 29.28 -19.57 -22.96
CA ARG A 486 30.46 -19.55 -23.81
C ARG A 486 31.74 -19.92 -23.09
N GLY A 487 31.70 -20.26 -21.81
CA GLY A 487 32.84 -20.66 -20.99
C GLY A 487 33.58 -19.50 -20.35
N THR A 488 33.03 -18.28 -20.33
CA THR A 488 33.65 -17.16 -19.61
C THR A 488 33.61 -17.41 -18.11
N PRO A 489 34.72 -17.30 -17.37
CA PRO A 489 34.74 -17.45 -15.92
C PRO A 489 33.78 -16.46 -15.25
N ALA A 490 32.97 -16.93 -14.30
CA ALA A 490 31.97 -16.11 -13.62
C ALA A 490 32.57 -14.87 -12.92
N SER A 491 33.82 -14.96 -12.45
CA SER A 491 34.56 -13.85 -11.83
C SER A 491 34.84 -12.68 -12.77
N GLU A 492 34.96 -12.92 -14.08
CA GLU A 492 35.24 -11.91 -15.09
C GLU A 492 33.96 -11.22 -15.61
N ILE A 493 32.81 -11.91 -15.54
CA ILE A 493 31.54 -11.48 -16.13
C ILE A 493 31.10 -10.09 -15.62
N PRO A 494 31.14 -9.77 -14.30
CA PRO A 494 30.75 -8.44 -13.83
C PRO A 494 31.56 -7.30 -14.43
N GLY A 495 32.85 -7.53 -14.67
CA GLY A 495 33.73 -6.58 -15.34
C GLY A 495 33.37 -6.35 -16.81
N LEU A 496 33.03 -7.43 -17.53
CA LEU A 496 32.64 -7.38 -18.94
C LEU A 496 31.28 -6.71 -19.19
N ILE A 497 30.34 -6.89 -18.29
CA ILE A 497 29.02 -6.23 -18.40
C ILE A 497 28.95 -4.87 -17.69
N GLY A 498 30.01 -4.47 -16.95
CA GLY A 498 30.09 -3.20 -16.22
C GLY A 498 29.15 -3.09 -15.02
N GLN A 499 28.47 -4.15 -14.64
CA GLN A 499 27.49 -4.20 -13.55
C GLN A 499 27.42 -5.61 -12.92
N ALA A 500 26.99 -5.69 -11.66
CA ALA A 500 26.71 -6.97 -11.00
C ALA A 500 25.51 -7.68 -11.63
N SER A 501 25.58 -9.01 -11.74
CA SER A 501 24.47 -9.87 -12.13
C SER A 501 23.94 -10.62 -10.90
N GLU A 502 22.73 -10.28 -10.45
CA GLU A 502 22.12 -10.91 -9.29
C GLU A 502 21.88 -12.43 -9.47
N GLY A 503 21.74 -12.90 -10.71
CA GLY A 503 21.59 -14.32 -11.00
C GLY A 503 22.80 -15.15 -10.65
N LEU A 504 24.03 -14.63 -10.87
CA LEU A 504 25.27 -15.32 -10.52
C LEU A 504 25.40 -15.54 -9.01
N ASP A 505 24.95 -14.57 -8.19
CA ASP A 505 25.00 -14.67 -6.75
C ASP A 505 23.82 -15.50 -6.19
N ALA A 506 22.62 -15.38 -6.81
CA ALA A 506 21.41 -16.04 -6.33
C ALA A 506 21.41 -17.55 -6.55
N VAL A 507 21.96 -18.03 -7.67
CA VAL A 507 21.92 -19.47 -8.03
C VAL A 507 22.58 -20.36 -6.99
N PRO A 508 23.83 -20.12 -6.55
CA PRO A 508 24.45 -20.94 -5.51
C PRO A 508 23.70 -20.89 -4.18
N LEU A 509 23.14 -19.75 -3.80
CA LEU A 509 22.37 -19.57 -2.57
C LEU A 509 21.03 -20.32 -2.63
N LEU A 510 20.32 -20.28 -3.78
CA LEU A 510 19.09 -21.02 -4.00
C LEU A 510 19.34 -22.53 -3.94
N ALA A 511 20.37 -23.03 -4.65
CA ALA A 511 20.74 -24.43 -4.63
C ALA A 511 21.04 -24.92 -3.20
N ALA A 512 21.83 -24.15 -2.45
CA ALA A 512 22.19 -24.47 -1.08
C ALA A 512 20.97 -24.44 -0.13
N ALA A 513 20.11 -23.43 -0.24
CA ALA A 513 18.91 -23.29 0.60
C ALA A 513 17.92 -24.42 0.37
N ILE A 514 17.65 -24.78 -0.89
CA ILE A 514 16.76 -25.90 -1.24
C ILE A 514 17.31 -27.23 -0.72
N SER A 515 18.61 -27.47 -0.94
CA SER A 515 19.25 -28.71 -0.48
C SER A 515 19.28 -28.83 1.04
N ALA A 516 19.49 -27.74 1.77
CA ALA A 516 19.50 -27.71 3.23
C ALA A 516 18.12 -28.08 3.84
N GLU A 517 17.02 -27.80 3.13
CA GLU A 517 15.66 -28.16 3.52
C GLU A 517 15.23 -29.54 2.98
N GLY A 518 16.13 -30.29 2.34
CA GLY A 518 15.87 -31.63 1.81
C GLY A 518 15.11 -31.65 0.48
N GLY A 519 15.00 -30.51 -0.20
CA GLY A 519 14.42 -30.38 -1.53
C GLY A 519 15.37 -30.85 -2.65
N SER A 520 14.80 -31.17 -3.83
CA SER A 520 15.58 -31.44 -5.04
C SER A 520 15.92 -30.12 -5.74
N ALA A 521 17.20 -29.89 -6.04
CA ALA A 521 17.70 -28.70 -6.71
C ALA A 521 18.74 -29.09 -7.79
N GLU A 522 18.45 -30.11 -8.58
CA GLU A 522 19.41 -30.68 -9.53
C GLU A 522 19.81 -29.69 -10.63
N ALA A 523 18.85 -28.95 -11.20
CA ALA A 523 19.11 -27.94 -12.21
C ALA A 523 19.90 -26.76 -11.66
N LEU A 524 19.52 -26.27 -10.47
CA LEU A 524 20.23 -25.18 -9.77
C LEU A 524 21.62 -25.61 -9.31
N THR A 525 21.79 -26.83 -8.80
CA THR A 525 23.09 -27.38 -8.36
C THR A 525 24.05 -27.51 -9.54
N GLY A 526 23.55 -28.00 -10.67
CA GLY A 526 24.35 -28.06 -11.90
C GLY A 526 24.72 -26.67 -12.43
N LEU A 527 23.78 -25.73 -12.40
CA LEU A 527 24.08 -24.33 -12.78
C LEU A 527 25.08 -23.67 -11.81
N ALA A 528 24.99 -23.97 -10.53
CA ALA A 528 25.98 -23.52 -9.56
C ALA A 528 27.38 -24.12 -9.81
N ALA A 529 27.43 -25.39 -10.20
CA ALA A 529 28.68 -26.04 -10.60
C ALA A 529 29.31 -25.41 -11.88
N LEU A 530 28.43 -25.05 -12.85
CA LEU A 530 28.86 -24.28 -14.03
C LEU A 530 29.43 -22.89 -13.66
N ILE A 531 28.76 -22.17 -12.75
CA ILE A 531 29.20 -20.86 -12.23
C ILE A 531 30.58 -21.00 -11.54
N ARG A 532 30.83 -22.11 -10.81
CA ARG A 532 32.12 -22.36 -10.17
C ARG A 532 33.21 -22.89 -11.13
N GLY A 533 32.84 -23.16 -12.39
CA GLY A 533 33.75 -23.71 -13.39
C GLY A 533 34.08 -25.21 -13.17
N GLU A 534 33.30 -25.94 -12.43
CA GLU A 534 33.45 -27.38 -12.14
C GLU A 534 32.99 -28.27 -13.32
N ILE A 535 32.02 -27.77 -14.09
CA ILE A 535 31.52 -28.39 -15.32
C ILE A 535 31.33 -27.32 -16.39
N ASP A 536 31.29 -27.73 -17.66
CA ASP A 536 30.95 -26.86 -18.78
C ASP A 536 29.46 -26.81 -19.07
N ALA A 537 29.05 -25.93 -19.97
CA ALA A 537 27.64 -25.74 -20.34
C ALA A 537 27.05 -26.98 -21.02
N GLU A 538 27.85 -27.73 -21.81
CA GLU A 538 27.39 -28.94 -22.49
C GLU A 538 27.07 -30.04 -21.48
N ALA A 539 27.94 -30.29 -20.51
CA ALA A 539 27.70 -31.26 -19.43
C ALA A 539 26.48 -30.91 -18.59
N TRP A 540 26.32 -29.62 -18.24
CA TRP A 540 25.11 -29.15 -17.52
C TRP A 540 23.85 -29.38 -18.31
N VAL A 541 23.77 -28.96 -19.57
CA VAL A 541 22.59 -29.12 -20.44
C VAL A 541 22.28 -30.61 -20.66
N ALA A 542 23.28 -31.45 -20.82
CA ALA A 542 23.10 -32.90 -20.89
C ALA A 542 22.50 -33.48 -19.60
N GLY A 543 22.88 -32.95 -18.44
CA GLY A 543 22.30 -33.30 -17.14
C GLY A 543 20.81 -32.96 -17.05
N LEU A 544 20.39 -31.78 -17.49
CA LEU A 544 18.99 -31.34 -17.48
C LEU A 544 18.03 -32.29 -18.19
N ARG A 545 18.50 -32.96 -19.27
CA ARG A 545 17.69 -33.91 -20.06
C ARG A 545 17.50 -35.27 -19.37
N ARG A 546 18.27 -35.58 -18.32
CA ARG A 546 18.24 -36.84 -17.58
C ARG A 546 17.45 -36.78 -16.27
N VAL A 547 17.02 -35.59 -15.85
CA VAL A 547 16.28 -35.40 -14.60
C VAL A 547 14.93 -36.14 -14.71
N GLU A 548 14.84 -37.31 -14.15
CA GLU A 548 13.55 -37.98 -13.91
C GLU A 548 12.83 -37.25 -12.79
N ARG A 549 11.73 -36.59 -13.13
CA ARG A 549 10.84 -36.03 -12.12
C ARG A 549 10.25 -37.20 -11.33
N SER A 550 10.75 -37.42 -10.13
CA SER A 550 10.07 -38.23 -9.12
C SER A 550 8.70 -37.58 -8.90
N ARG A 551 7.67 -38.03 -9.62
CA ARG A 551 6.29 -37.73 -9.30
C ARG A 551 6.00 -38.35 -7.94
N LYS A 552 6.14 -37.61 -6.85
CA LYS A 552 5.42 -37.94 -5.63
C LYS A 552 3.95 -37.87 -5.99
N ALA A 553 3.32 -39.05 -6.05
CA ALA A 553 1.87 -39.19 -6.16
C ALA A 553 1.21 -38.36 -5.07
N ALA A 554 0.21 -37.58 -5.46
CA ALA A 554 -0.62 -36.77 -4.59
C ALA A 554 -1.40 -37.68 -3.62
#